data_d920a75fa48fd9e383af018d1572f715
#
_entry.id   d920a75fa48fd9e383af018d1572f715
#
_cell.length_a   1.000
_cell.length_b   1.000
_cell.length_c   1.000
_cell.angle_alpha   90.00
_cell.angle_beta   90.00
_cell.angle_gamma   90.00
#
_symmetry.space_group_name_H-M   'P 1'
#
loop_
_entity.id
_entity.type
_entity.pdbx_description
1 polymer ?
#
loop_
_entity_poly.entity_id
_entity_poly.type
_entity_poly.pdbx_seq_one_letter_code
_entity_poly.pdbx_strand_id
1 'polypeptide(L)'
;TLLQSGLRDFLMLLVSVAVIFVATWLFFKLQFSYSNRNAASRRPGLWGVRVDNISLNYAISQVQHWIATKAGPRIIVTPDALAALRSRTDARYRKVIREAGLVLPDGAGLIAALKLVDSAVQERIPGVEFTEHLCKRAVYEGWRIWLFGGEPGVADKAAQVLTDKYPGLQIAGARNGFFKHEEIPAICREIKESRADILFVGIGVPKQEYWLADNLAATGATVGMGIGGSMDVLSGKLTRAPKIWQKIGMEWLYRTIQEPWRWRRIAKLPLFVFYVMLTVLHLDGYRDDEPMTGK
;
A
#
# COMPACT_ATOMS: atom_id res chain seq x y z
N THR A 1 9.49 38.22 -14.76
CA THR A 1 10.87 37.85 -14.42
C THR A 1 10.82 36.70 -13.43
N LEU A 2 11.94 36.02 -13.14
CA LEU A 2 12.07 34.81 -12.31
C LEU A 2 11.40 34.90 -10.91
N LEU A 3 11.38 36.08 -10.30
CA LEU A 3 10.72 36.33 -9.01
C LEU A 3 9.18 36.29 -9.09
N GLN A 4 8.62 36.70 -10.21
CA GLN A 4 7.15 36.67 -10.43
C GLN A 4 6.65 35.24 -10.74
N SER A 5 7.43 34.42 -11.42
CA SER A 5 7.10 33.02 -11.64
C SER A 5 7.13 32.22 -10.33
N GLY A 6 8.16 32.43 -9.50
CA GLY A 6 8.28 31.77 -8.20
C GLY A 6 7.15 32.14 -7.22
N LEU A 7 6.73 33.42 -7.20
CA LEU A 7 5.61 33.86 -6.37
C LEU A 7 4.27 33.27 -6.85
N ARG A 8 4.09 33.17 -8.17
CA ARG A 8 2.88 32.57 -8.78
C ARG A 8 2.82 31.07 -8.48
N ASP A 9 3.94 30.36 -8.58
CA ASP A 9 4.01 28.93 -8.29
C ASP A 9 3.81 28.65 -6.79
N PHE A 10 4.33 29.53 -5.93
CA PHE A 10 4.10 29.47 -4.49
C PHE A 10 2.62 29.74 -4.12
N LEU A 11 1.98 30.75 -4.74
CA LEU A 11 0.56 31.02 -4.57
C LEU A 11 -0.33 29.88 -5.07
N MET A 12 0.00 29.30 -6.22
CA MET A 12 -0.70 28.13 -6.75
C MET A 12 -0.55 26.90 -5.84
N LEU A 13 0.61 26.73 -5.21
CA LEU A 13 0.85 25.69 -4.21
C LEU A 13 -0.02 25.94 -2.96
N LEU A 14 -0.07 27.16 -2.45
CA LEU A 14 -0.91 27.54 -1.30
C LEU A 14 -2.40 27.35 -1.58
N VAL A 15 -2.87 27.74 -2.77
CA VAL A 15 -4.27 27.53 -3.19
C VAL A 15 -4.56 26.04 -3.31
N SER A 16 -3.66 25.26 -3.91
CA SER A 16 -3.83 23.81 -4.01
C SER A 16 -3.87 23.14 -2.64
N VAL A 17 -3.02 23.55 -1.71
CA VAL A 17 -3.02 23.07 -0.32
C VAL A 17 -4.31 23.47 0.39
N ALA A 18 -4.79 24.72 0.24
CA ALA A 18 -6.04 25.19 0.83
C ALA A 18 -7.26 24.43 0.26
N VAL A 19 -7.31 24.20 -1.05
CA VAL A 19 -8.38 23.43 -1.69
C VAL A 19 -8.37 21.97 -1.20
N ILE A 20 -7.17 21.36 -1.07
CA ILE A 20 -7.02 20.01 -0.51
C ILE A 20 -7.49 20.00 0.94
N PHE A 21 -7.15 21.02 1.73
CA PHE A 21 -7.54 21.12 3.13
C PHE A 21 -9.05 21.28 3.30
N VAL A 22 -9.67 22.16 2.50
CA VAL A 22 -11.13 22.37 2.51
C VAL A 22 -11.87 21.14 2.01
N ALA A 23 -11.40 20.52 0.93
CA ALA A 23 -11.98 19.29 0.41
C ALA A 23 -11.85 18.15 1.41
N THR A 24 -10.69 18.02 2.08
CA THR A 24 -10.46 17.01 3.12
C THR A 24 -11.34 17.30 4.35
N TRP A 25 -11.49 18.56 4.76
CA TRP A 25 -12.34 18.97 5.88
C TRP A 25 -13.84 18.74 5.58
N LEU A 26 -14.32 19.12 4.40
CA LEU A 26 -15.68 18.83 3.92
C LEU A 26 -15.91 17.31 3.84
N PHE A 27 -14.94 16.57 3.36
CA PHE A 27 -14.96 15.12 3.29
C PHE A 27 -15.10 14.48 4.68
N PHE A 28 -14.34 14.96 5.68
CA PHE A 28 -14.49 14.52 7.08
C PHE A 28 -15.82 14.94 7.70
N LYS A 29 -16.31 16.16 7.42
CA LYS A 29 -17.58 16.65 7.94
C LYS A 29 -18.78 15.87 7.39
N LEU A 30 -18.76 15.51 6.11
CA LEU A 30 -19.75 14.64 5.49
C LEU A 30 -19.68 13.21 6.04
N GLN A 31 -18.48 12.72 6.37
CA GLN A 31 -18.26 11.42 6.97
C GLN A 31 -18.98 11.23 8.31
N PHE A 32 -19.03 12.29 9.17
CA PHE A 32 -19.76 12.24 10.44
C PHE A 32 -21.27 12.26 10.28
N SER A 33 -21.79 12.75 9.14
CA SER A 33 -23.22 12.85 8.89
C SER A 33 -23.84 11.61 8.25
N TYR A 34 -23.03 10.69 7.69
CA TYR A 34 -23.51 9.57 6.84
C TYR A 34 -23.32 8.19 7.47
N SER A 35 -23.07 8.12 8.78
CA SER A 35 -22.71 6.90 9.52
C SER A 35 -23.82 5.85 9.69
N ASN A 36 -24.87 5.81 8.87
CA ASN A 36 -26.00 4.90 9.12
C ASN A 36 -26.54 4.22 7.84
N ARG A 37 -25.68 3.60 7.02
CA ARG A 37 -26.17 2.65 6.01
C ARG A 37 -25.56 1.27 6.23
N ASN A 38 -26.42 0.37 6.64
CA ASN A 38 -26.16 -1.03 6.91
C ASN A 38 -25.95 -1.81 5.61
N ALA A 39 -24.74 -2.24 5.33
CA ALA A 39 -24.45 -3.56 4.78
C ALA A 39 -22.93 -3.69 4.70
N ALA A 40 -22.34 -4.37 5.69
CA ALA A 40 -20.95 -4.75 5.62
C ALA A 40 -20.74 -5.74 4.46
N SER A 41 -20.48 -5.23 3.27
CA SER A 41 -19.97 -6.06 2.19
C SER A 41 -18.66 -6.69 2.68
N ARG A 42 -18.48 -8.00 2.48
CA ARG A 42 -17.23 -8.68 2.83
C ARG A 42 -16.03 -8.07 2.12
N ARG A 43 -16.22 -7.41 0.97
CA ARG A 43 -15.20 -6.75 0.17
C ARG A 43 -15.69 -5.42 -0.37
N PRO A 44 -15.67 -4.34 0.44
CA PRO A 44 -15.99 -3.01 -0.05
C PRO A 44 -15.04 -2.59 -1.17
N GLY A 45 -15.57 -1.94 -2.20
CA GLY A 45 -14.80 -1.66 -3.40
C GLY A 45 -15.00 -0.27 -3.99
N LEU A 46 -13.97 0.23 -4.65
CA LEU A 46 -13.97 1.47 -5.41
C LEU A 46 -13.14 1.29 -6.68
N TRP A 47 -13.76 1.46 -7.85
CA TRP A 47 -13.13 1.39 -9.18
C TRP A 47 -12.29 0.12 -9.40
N GLY A 48 -12.83 -1.03 -9.01
CA GLY A 48 -12.18 -2.32 -9.15
C GLY A 48 -11.14 -2.66 -8.09
N VAL A 49 -10.81 -1.72 -7.19
CA VAL A 49 -10.08 -2.03 -5.96
C VAL A 49 -11.07 -2.45 -4.89
N ARG A 50 -11.01 -3.70 -4.47
CA ARG A 50 -11.81 -4.24 -3.37
C ARG A 50 -10.90 -4.56 -2.23
N VAL A 51 -11.20 -4.02 -1.05
CA VAL A 51 -10.43 -4.30 0.15
C VAL A 51 -11.08 -5.41 0.96
N ASP A 52 -10.26 -6.22 1.60
CA ASP A 52 -10.75 -7.24 2.52
C ASP A 52 -11.17 -6.58 3.84
N ASN A 53 -12.46 -6.71 4.19
CA ASN A 53 -13.01 -6.15 5.42
C ASN A 53 -12.77 -7.12 6.59
N ILE A 54 -11.53 -7.19 7.03
CA ILE A 54 -11.04 -8.16 8.02
C ILE A 54 -10.23 -7.46 9.11
N SER A 55 -10.09 -8.13 10.26
CA SER A 55 -9.20 -7.66 11.33
C SER A 55 -7.74 -7.97 11.03
N LEU A 56 -6.82 -7.22 11.67
CA LEU A 56 -5.39 -7.46 11.62
C LEU A 56 -5.03 -8.91 11.99
N ASN A 57 -5.63 -9.42 13.07
CA ASN A 57 -5.36 -10.80 13.53
C ASN A 57 -5.80 -11.84 12.49
N TYR A 58 -6.93 -11.63 11.83
CA TYR A 58 -7.37 -12.52 10.77
C TYR A 58 -6.42 -12.46 9.55
N ALA A 59 -5.97 -11.28 9.15
CA ALA A 59 -4.98 -11.14 8.08
C ALA A 59 -3.68 -11.90 8.39
N ILE A 60 -3.17 -11.81 9.62
CA ILE A 60 -1.98 -12.55 10.07
C ILE A 60 -2.24 -14.06 10.03
N SER A 61 -3.41 -14.52 10.50
CA SER A 61 -3.76 -15.95 10.49
C SER A 61 -3.87 -16.53 9.08
N GLN A 62 -4.31 -15.71 8.09
CA GLN A 62 -4.31 -16.12 6.69
C GLN A 62 -2.89 -16.32 6.15
N VAL A 63 -1.96 -15.42 6.46
CA VAL A 63 -0.54 -15.58 6.09
C VAL A 63 0.05 -16.83 6.74
N GLN A 64 -0.23 -17.05 8.02
CA GLN A 64 0.21 -18.25 8.73
C GLN A 64 -0.33 -19.53 8.08
N HIS A 65 -1.61 -19.56 7.75
CA HIS A 65 -2.24 -20.67 7.04
C HIS A 65 -1.56 -20.93 5.69
N TRP A 66 -1.32 -19.90 4.87
CA TRP A 66 -0.70 -20.07 3.57
C TRP A 66 0.72 -20.61 3.65
N ILE A 67 1.52 -20.14 4.62
CA ILE A 67 2.89 -20.62 4.79
C ILE A 67 2.87 -22.07 5.30
N ALA A 68 2.06 -22.38 6.30
CA ALA A 68 1.95 -23.73 6.87
C ALA A 68 1.48 -24.77 5.83
N THR A 69 0.56 -24.41 4.94
CA THR A 69 0.01 -25.30 3.92
C THR A 69 0.72 -25.20 2.55
N LYS A 70 1.71 -24.31 2.45
CA LYS A 70 2.39 -23.97 1.19
C LYS A 70 1.41 -23.57 0.07
N ALA A 71 0.32 -22.90 0.44
CA ALA A 71 -0.74 -22.46 -0.46
C ALA A 71 -0.40 -21.15 -1.21
N GLY A 72 0.86 -21.04 -1.67
CA GLY A 72 1.34 -19.90 -2.45
C GLY A 72 1.46 -20.21 -3.95
N PRO A 73 1.90 -19.21 -4.74
CA PRO A 73 2.21 -17.83 -4.30
C PRO A 73 0.97 -16.98 -3.99
N ARG A 74 1.05 -16.15 -2.95
CA ARG A 74 -0.01 -15.22 -2.56
C ARG A 74 0.53 -13.80 -2.47
N ILE A 75 -0.12 -12.87 -3.15
CA ILE A 75 0.26 -11.46 -3.13
C ILE A 75 -0.59 -10.73 -2.09
N ILE A 76 0.05 -9.89 -1.29
CA ILE A 76 -0.60 -8.95 -0.37
C ILE A 76 -0.36 -7.54 -0.89
N VAL A 77 -1.43 -6.77 -1.02
CA VAL A 77 -1.38 -5.37 -1.45
C VAL A 77 -2.04 -4.46 -0.43
N THR A 78 -1.54 -3.24 -0.33
CA THR A 78 -2.03 -2.21 0.60
C THR A 78 -2.35 -0.94 -0.18
N PRO A 79 -3.46 -0.93 -0.95
CA PRO A 79 -3.79 0.19 -1.82
C PRO A 79 -4.16 1.45 -1.03
N ASP A 80 -3.69 2.60 -1.53
CA ASP A 80 -4.07 3.93 -1.08
C ASP A 80 -5.04 4.60 -2.08
N ALA A 81 -5.42 5.84 -1.83
CA ALA A 81 -6.27 6.64 -2.71
C ALA A 81 -5.73 6.74 -4.14
N LEU A 82 -4.42 6.87 -4.31
CA LEU A 82 -3.79 6.98 -5.62
C LEU A 82 -3.69 5.64 -6.35
N ALA A 83 -3.61 4.55 -5.59
CA ALA A 83 -3.73 3.20 -6.12
C ALA A 83 -5.14 2.95 -6.68
N ALA A 84 -6.19 3.38 -5.95
CA ALA A 84 -7.55 3.32 -6.44
C ALA A 84 -7.77 4.21 -7.67
N LEU A 85 -7.22 5.44 -7.69
CA LEU A 85 -7.29 6.31 -8.85
C LEU A 85 -6.58 5.67 -10.07
N ARG A 86 -5.44 5.00 -9.87
CA ARG A 86 -4.73 4.29 -10.93
C ARG A 86 -5.56 3.16 -11.52
N SER A 87 -6.25 2.39 -10.70
CA SER A 87 -7.04 1.24 -11.17
C SER A 87 -8.14 1.63 -12.15
N ARG A 88 -8.57 2.91 -12.21
CA ARG A 88 -9.53 3.40 -13.22
C ARG A 88 -8.99 3.28 -14.65
N THR A 89 -7.70 3.54 -14.85
CA THR A 89 -7.09 3.64 -16.18
C THR A 89 -6.08 2.53 -16.48
N ASP A 90 -5.58 1.85 -15.45
CA ASP A 90 -4.56 0.81 -15.57
C ASP A 90 -5.19 -0.57 -15.34
N ALA A 91 -5.62 -1.21 -16.42
CA ALA A 91 -6.28 -2.51 -16.39
C ALA A 91 -5.36 -3.61 -15.82
N ARG A 92 -4.04 -3.56 -16.10
CA ARG A 92 -3.08 -4.52 -15.56
C ARG A 92 -2.97 -4.37 -14.05
N TYR A 93 -2.87 -3.14 -13.55
CA TYR A 93 -2.83 -2.87 -12.12
C TYR A 93 -4.10 -3.35 -11.42
N ARG A 94 -5.26 -3.04 -12.00
CA ARG A 94 -6.56 -3.49 -11.51
C ARG A 94 -6.65 -5.01 -11.42
N LYS A 95 -6.14 -5.73 -12.44
CA LYS A 95 -6.09 -7.19 -12.44
C LYS A 95 -5.24 -7.73 -11.29
N VAL A 96 -4.02 -7.19 -11.09
CA VAL A 96 -3.14 -7.63 -9.99
C VAL A 96 -3.80 -7.43 -8.63
N ILE A 97 -4.47 -6.29 -8.39
CA ILE A 97 -5.20 -6.04 -7.13
C ILE A 97 -6.34 -7.06 -6.95
N ARG A 98 -7.09 -7.38 -8.00
CA ARG A 98 -8.21 -8.33 -7.94
C ARG A 98 -7.78 -9.75 -7.65
N GLU A 99 -6.65 -10.18 -8.19
CA GLU A 99 -6.08 -11.51 -8.02
C GLU A 99 -5.26 -11.65 -6.74
N ALA A 100 -5.02 -10.55 -6.03
CA ALA A 100 -4.27 -10.58 -4.78
C ALA A 100 -4.97 -11.45 -3.73
N GLY A 101 -4.17 -12.19 -2.96
CA GLY A 101 -4.64 -13.04 -1.87
C GLY A 101 -5.23 -12.22 -0.72
N LEU A 102 -4.62 -11.05 -0.41
CA LEU A 102 -5.15 -10.07 0.52
C LEU A 102 -4.99 -8.64 -0.05
N VAL A 103 -6.05 -7.85 0.12
CA VAL A 103 -6.08 -6.43 -0.22
C VAL A 103 -6.40 -5.66 1.06
N LEU A 104 -5.36 -5.19 1.76
CA LEU A 104 -5.53 -4.60 3.09
C LEU A 104 -5.92 -3.12 3.00
N PRO A 105 -6.86 -2.65 3.82
CA PRO A 105 -7.31 -1.27 3.85
C PRO A 105 -6.28 -0.37 4.56
N ASP A 106 -5.30 0.18 3.82
CA ASP A 106 -4.25 1.01 4.38
C ASP A 106 -4.57 2.51 4.27
N GLY A 107 -4.78 3.01 3.07
CA GLY A 107 -4.87 4.45 2.83
C GLY A 107 -6.09 5.11 3.48
N ALA A 108 -5.88 6.08 4.38
CA ALA A 108 -6.98 6.84 5.02
C ALA A 108 -7.94 7.45 4.00
N GLY A 109 -7.42 7.98 2.88
CA GLY A 109 -8.24 8.53 1.79
C GLY A 109 -9.10 7.48 1.09
N LEU A 110 -8.57 6.27 0.85
CA LEU A 110 -9.34 5.18 0.27
C LEU A 110 -10.45 4.73 1.23
N ILE A 111 -10.13 4.54 2.51
CA ILE A 111 -11.12 4.13 3.54
C ILE A 111 -12.23 5.16 3.65
N ALA A 112 -11.88 6.45 3.65
CA ALA A 112 -12.85 7.52 3.70
C ALA A 112 -13.77 7.51 2.45
N ALA A 113 -13.20 7.29 1.25
CA ALA A 113 -13.98 7.16 0.02
C ALA A 113 -14.92 5.93 0.05
N LEU A 114 -14.45 4.79 0.51
CA LEU A 114 -15.28 3.59 0.67
C LEU A 114 -16.48 3.83 1.59
N LYS A 115 -16.27 4.51 2.72
CA LYS A 115 -17.35 4.88 3.63
C LYS A 115 -18.40 5.80 3.02
N LEU A 116 -17.99 6.67 2.06
CA LEU A 116 -18.91 7.55 1.35
C LEU A 116 -19.70 6.82 0.26
N VAL A 117 -19.06 5.89 -0.43
CA VAL A 117 -19.66 5.23 -1.59
C VAL A 117 -20.65 4.14 -1.19
N ASP A 118 -20.45 3.43 -0.10
CA ASP A 118 -21.43 2.44 0.41
C ASP A 118 -20.92 1.46 1.48
N SER A 119 -19.64 1.49 1.86
CA SER A 119 -19.07 0.33 2.54
C SER A 119 -18.24 0.69 3.76
N ALA A 120 -18.67 0.25 4.93
CA ALA A 120 -17.87 0.36 6.14
C ALA A 120 -16.65 -0.59 6.06
N VAL A 121 -15.45 -0.04 6.30
CA VAL A 121 -14.25 -0.81 6.57
C VAL A 121 -14.12 -0.96 8.08
N GLN A 122 -14.01 -2.19 8.56
CA GLN A 122 -13.97 -2.53 9.98
C GLN A 122 -12.74 -1.96 10.68
N GLU A 123 -11.58 -2.15 10.06
CA GLU A 123 -10.29 -1.78 10.63
C GLU A 123 -9.35 -1.25 9.54
N ARG A 124 -8.57 -0.22 9.87
CA ARG A 124 -7.46 0.22 9.03
C ARG A 124 -6.23 -0.64 9.37
N ILE A 125 -5.62 -1.24 8.35
CA ILE A 125 -4.41 -2.07 8.50
C ILE A 125 -3.27 -1.42 7.70
N PRO A 126 -2.49 -0.48 8.31
CA PRO A 126 -1.38 0.16 7.63
C PRO A 126 -0.31 -0.85 7.22
N GLY A 127 0.17 -0.75 5.97
CA GLY A 127 1.15 -1.69 5.44
C GLY A 127 2.44 -1.80 6.26
N VAL A 128 2.93 -0.67 6.81
CA VAL A 128 4.12 -0.67 7.67
C VAL A 128 3.87 -1.43 8.99
N GLU A 129 2.71 -1.25 9.61
CA GLU A 129 2.33 -1.98 10.83
C GLU A 129 2.15 -3.47 10.55
N PHE A 130 1.47 -3.80 9.44
CA PHE A 130 1.29 -5.18 9.05
C PHE A 130 2.64 -5.88 8.80
N THR A 131 3.58 -5.20 8.13
CA THR A 131 4.94 -5.71 7.93
C THR A 131 5.63 -6.00 9.27
N GLU A 132 5.55 -5.07 10.24
CA GLU A 132 6.12 -5.28 11.58
C GLU A 132 5.44 -6.44 12.34
N HIS A 133 4.13 -6.57 12.23
CA HIS A 133 3.40 -7.69 12.83
C HIS A 133 3.80 -9.03 12.21
N LEU A 134 4.03 -9.08 10.89
CA LEU A 134 4.56 -10.27 10.23
C LEU A 134 5.98 -10.59 10.68
N CYS A 135 6.87 -9.59 10.85
CA CYS A 135 8.20 -9.79 11.39
C CYS A 135 8.15 -10.35 12.82
N LYS A 136 7.30 -9.77 13.69
CA LYS A 136 7.09 -10.29 15.04
C LYS A 136 6.59 -11.74 15.03
N ARG A 137 5.62 -12.05 14.17
CA ARG A 137 5.08 -13.41 14.04
C ARG A 137 6.13 -14.39 13.52
N ALA A 138 6.96 -13.94 12.56
CA ALA A 138 8.04 -14.74 11.96
C ALA A 138 9.04 -15.28 12.99
N VAL A 139 9.30 -14.53 14.07
CA VAL A 139 10.16 -15.02 15.19
C VAL A 139 9.58 -16.27 15.81
N TYR A 140 8.26 -16.30 16.08
CA TYR A 140 7.59 -17.44 16.73
C TYR A 140 7.42 -18.63 15.80
N GLU A 141 7.18 -18.37 14.51
CA GLU A 141 6.91 -19.41 13.51
C GLU A 141 8.18 -19.90 12.79
N GLY A 142 9.30 -19.21 13.00
CA GLY A 142 10.55 -19.53 12.31
C GLY A 142 10.55 -19.16 10.82
N TRP A 143 9.68 -18.23 10.38
CA TRP A 143 9.61 -17.82 8.97
C TRP A 143 10.85 -17.04 8.55
N ARG A 144 11.25 -17.26 7.32
CA ARG A 144 12.38 -16.61 6.68
C ARG A 144 11.89 -15.45 5.81
N ILE A 145 12.43 -14.26 6.03
CA ILE A 145 12.01 -13.04 5.34
C ILE A 145 13.11 -12.57 4.38
N TRP A 146 12.72 -12.20 3.16
CA TRP A 146 13.58 -11.53 2.20
C TRP A 146 13.13 -10.08 1.99
N LEU A 147 14.08 -9.14 1.98
CA LEU A 147 13.85 -7.72 1.74
C LEU A 147 14.38 -7.33 0.37
N PHE A 148 13.50 -6.83 -0.52
CA PHE A 148 13.85 -6.43 -1.86
C PHE A 148 13.36 -5.02 -2.15
N GLY A 149 14.24 -4.04 -2.29
CA GLY A 149 13.84 -2.67 -2.62
C GLY A 149 14.69 -1.60 -1.94
N GLY A 150 14.21 -0.36 -2.08
CA GLY A 150 14.92 0.82 -1.61
C GLY A 150 16.19 1.14 -2.43
N GLU A 151 16.85 2.24 -2.07
CA GLU A 151 18.17 2.59 -2.59
C GLU A 151 19.24 1.61 -2.08
N PRO A 152 20.43 1.58 -2.69
CA PRO A 152 21.54 0.78 -2.21
C PRO A 152 21.79 0.99 -0.70
N GLY A 153 21.87 -0.12 0.06
CA GLY A 153 22.05 -0.13 1.51
C GLY A 153 20.76 0.02 2.34
N VAL A 154 19.63 0.43 1.75
CA VAL A 154 18.37 0.62 2.51
C VAL A 154 17.80 -0.73 2.96
N ALA A 155 17.76 -1.74 2.08
CA ALA A 155 17.27 -3.06 2.44
C ALA A 155 18.15 -3.73 3.50
N ASP A 156 19.49 -3.60 3.38
CA ASP A 156 20.45 -4.11 4.36
C ASP A 156 20.28 -3.45 5.72
N LYS A 157 20.08 -2.12 5.74
CA LYS A 157 19.83 -1.38 6.98
C LYS A 157 18.48 -1.76 7.59
N ALA A 158 17.45 -1.96 6.77
CA ALA A 158 16.16 -2.45 7.26
C ALA A 158 16.29 -3.85 7.88
N ALA A 159 17.06 -4.74 7.27
CA ALA A 159 17.37 -6.07 7.80
C ALA A 159 18.01 -5.96 9.19
N GLN A 160 19.05 -5.12 9.33
CA GLN A 160 19.72 -4.89 10.62
C GLN A 160 18.76 -4.37 11.67
N VAL A 161 18.01 -3.29 11.36
CA VAL A 161 17.07 -2.68 12.33
C VAL A 161 15.98 -3.66 12.75
N LEU A 162 15.45 -4.46 11.82
CA LEU A 162 14.44 -5.46 12.12
C LEU A 162 14.99 -6.60 13.00
N THR A 163 16.23 -7.06 12.74
CA THR A 163 16.87 -8.10 13.54
C THR A 163 17.17 -7.59 14.95
N ASP A 164 17.63 -6.34 15.09
CA ASP A 164 17.87 -5.72 16.40
C ASP A 164 16.56 -5.55 17.19
N LYS A 165 15.48 -5.17 16.50
CA LYS A 165 14.15 -4.95 17.08
C LYS A 165 13.45 -6.26 17.47
N TYR A 166 13.67 -7.32 16.70
CA TYR A 166 13.02 -8.62 16.85
C TYR A 166 14.09 -9.73 16.94
N PRO A 167 14.74 -9.93 18.10
CA PRO A 167 15.73 -10.98 18.26
C PRO A 167 15.19 -12.36 17.89
N GLY A 168 15.93 -13.09 17.08
CA GLY A 168 15.51 -14.37 16.52
C GLY A 168 14.83 -14.30 15.16
N LEU A 169 14.57 -13.10 14.62
CA LEU A 169 14.05 -12.93 13.27
C LEU A 169 15.06 -13.44 12.23
N GLN A 170 14.60 -14.32 11.33
CA GLN A 170 15.41 -14.87 10.27
C GLN A 170 15.28 -14.01 8.99
N ILE A 171 16.25 -13.13 8.75
CA ILE A 171 16.37 -12.43 7.47
C ILE A 171 17.17 -13.34 6.52
N ALA A 172 16.50 -13.89 5.53
CA ALA A 172 17.09 -14.79 4.53
C ALA A 172 17.95 -14.09 3.49
N GLY A 173 17.75 -12.77 3.33
CA GLY A 173 18.54 -11.91 2.48
C GLY A 173 17.94 -10.54 2.29
N ALA A 174 18.73 -9.64 1.73
CA ALA A 174 18.36 -8.27 1.43
C ALA A 174 19.01 -7.82 0.12
N ARG A 175 18.26 -7.08 -0.72
CA ARG A 175 18.76 -6.54 -1.97
C ARG A 175 18.09 -5.20 -2.28
N ASN A 176 18.86 -4.24 -2.81
CA ASN A 176 18.30 -2.96 -3.25
C ASN A 176 17.38 -3.11 -4.48
N GLY A 177 16.55 -2.08 -4.73
CA GLY A 177 15.58 -2.05 -5.81
C GLY A 177 16.08 -1.54 -7.16
N PHE A 178 17.40 -1.40 -7.34
CA PHE A 178 18.02 -0.94 -8.58
C PHE A 178 18.57 -2.14 -9.33
N PHE A 179 17.91 -2.53 -10.39
CA PHE A 179 18.28 -3.68 -11.20
C PHE A 179 17.86 -3.46 -12.66
N LYS A 180 18.55 -4.14 -13.56
CA LYS A 180 18.18 -4.22 -14.98
C LYS A 180 17.24 -5.40 -15.21
N HIS A 181 16.48 -5.34 -16.28
CA HIS A 181 15.50 -6.41 -16.61
C HIS A 181 16.15 -7.78 -16.73
N GLU A 182 17.36 -7.82 -17.28
CA GLU A 182 18.13 -9.05 -17.50
C GLU A 182 18.57 -9.73 -16.18
N GLU A 183 18.58 -8.97 -15.07
CA GLU A 183 18.96 -9.49 -13.75
C GLU A 183 17.78 -10.22 -13.04
N ILE A 184 16.54 -10.03 -13.49
CA ILE A 184 15.35 -10.58 -12.83
C ILE A 184 15.46 -12.10 -12.62
N PRO A 185 15.90 -12.92 -13.60
CA PRO A 185 16.02 -14.36 -13.37
C PRO A 185 17.06 -14.72 -12.30
N ALA A 186 18.15 -13.96 -12.20
CA ALA A 186 19.16 -14.14 -11.17
C ALA A 186 18.63 -13.76 -9.79
N ILE A 187 17.90 -12.63 -9.68
CA ILE A 187 17.22 -12.19 -8.44
C ILE A 187 16.23 -13.25 -7.97
N CYS A 188 15.39 -13.77 -8.85
CA CYS A 188 14.43 -14.83 -8.51
C CYS A 188 15.14 -16.09 -7.99
N ARG A 189 16.25 -16.46 -8.60
CA ARG A 189 17.06 -17.62 -8.18
C ARG A 189 17.68 -17.40 -6.80
N GLU A 190 18.27 -16.23 -6.56
CA GLU A 190 18.85 -15.83 -5.28
C GLU A 190 17.81 -15.92 -4.15
N ILE A 191 16.61 -15.39 -4.37
CA ILE A 191 15.50 -15.48 -3.42
C ILE A 191 15.07 -16.93 -3.20
N LYS A 192 14.98 -17.73 -4.26
CA LYS A 192 14.60 -19.15 -4.19
C LYS A 192 15.60 -19.97 -3.39
N GLU A 193 16.88 -19.77 -3.62
CA GLU A 193 17.97 -20.45 -2.90
C GLU A 193 17.98 -20.11 -1.42
N SER A 194 17.55 -18.88 -1.07
CA SER A 194 17.42 -18.44 0.31
C SER A 194 16.29 -19.12 1.08
N ARG A 195 15.35 -19.78 0.39
CA ARG A 195 14.16 -20.42 0.96
C ARG A 195 13.33 -19.45 1.82
N ALA A 196 13.16 -18.22 1.35
CA ALA A 196 12.32 -17.25 2.03
C ALA A 196 10.84 -17.66 1.96
N ASP A 197 10.14 -17.55 3.07
CA ASP A 197 8.69 -17.77 3.15
C ASP A 197 7.92 -16.51 2.74
N ILE A 198 8.46 -15.34 3.14
CA ILE A 198 7.88 -14.02 2.89
C ILE A 198 8.88 -13.14 2.14
N LEU A 199 8.41 -12.53 1.05
CA LEU A 199 9.15 -11.56 0.26
C LEU A 199 8.51 -10.17 0.40
N PHE A 200 9.21 -9.22 1.02
CA PHE A 200 8.81 -7.82 1.05
C PHE A 200 9.46 -7.04 -0.11
N VAL A 201 8.62 -6.40 -0.93
CA VAL A 201 9.07 -5.69 -2.13
C VAL A 201 8.81 -4.19 -2.00
N GLY A 202 9.86 -3.38 -2.00
CA GLY A 202 9.82 -1.93 -1.83
C GLY A 202 10.41 -1.17 -3.02
N ILE A 203 9.96 -1.43 -4.26
CA ILE A 203 10.42 -0.75 -5.48
C ILE A 203 9.43 0.29 -6.02
N GLY A 204 8.39 0.59 -5.22
CA GLY A 204 7.37 1.60 -5.51
C GLY A 204 6.20 1.10 -6.35
N VAL A 205 5.03 1.74 -6.09
CA VAL A 205 3.77 1.48 -6.83
C VAL A 205 3.83 2.15 -8.21
N PRO A 206 3.43 1.48 -9.29
CA PRO A 206 2.89 0.12 -9.41
C PRO A 206 3.94 -0.97 -9.71
N LYS A 207 5.21 -0.61 -9.73
CA LYS A 207 6.29 -1.52 -10.17
C LYS A 207 6.37 -2.76 -9.28
N GLN A 208 6.17 -2.61 -7.97
CA GLN A 208 6.23 -3.72 -7.01
C GLN A 208 5.08 -4.71 -7.21
N GLU A 209 3.88 -4.23 -7.50
CA GLU A 209 2.73 -5.10 -7.76
C GLU A 209 2.93 -5.88 -9.06
N TYR A 210 3.43 -5.24 -10.11
CA TYR A 210 3.75 -5.92 -11.38
C TYR A 210 4.87 -6.92 -11.21
N TRP A 211 5.94 -6.53 -10.50
CA TRP A 211 7.06 -7.44 -10.26
C TRP A 211 6.63 -8.69 -9.49
N LEU A 212 5.81 -8.51 -8.45
CA LEU A 212 5.26 -9.64 -7.69
C LEU A 212 4.36 -10.51 -8.56
N ALA A 213 3.47 -9.93 -9.35
CA ALA A 213 2.58 -10.70 -10.23
C ALA A 213 3.34 -11.55 -11.25
N ASP A 214 4.44 -11.00 -11.80
CA ASP A 214 5.22 -11.67 -12.82
C ASP A 214 6.22 -12.69 -12.25
N ASN A 215 6.76 -12.46 -11.04
CA ASN A 215 7.97 -13.16 -10.60
C ASN A 215 7.83 -13.91 -9.26
N LEU A 216 6.81 -13.66 -8.44
CA LEU A 216 6.69 -14.27 -7.12
C LEU A 216 6.77 -15.80 -7.17
N ALA A 217 6.10 -16.43 -8.15
CA ALA A 217 6.13 -17.88 -8.33
C ALA A 217 7.56 -18.41 -8.57
N ALA A 218 8.35 -17.68 -9.34
CA ALA A 218 9.74 -18.08 -9.64
C ALA A 218 10.67 -17.95 -8.43
N THR A 219 10.34 -17.10 -7.45
CA THR A 219 11.11 -16.94 -6.20
C THR A 219 10.91 -18.08 -5.21
N GLY A 220 9.87 -18.87 -5.36
CA GLY A 220 9.49 -19.92 -4.40
C GLY A 220 8.95 -19.40 -3.06
N ALA A 221 8.90 -18.10 -2.84
CA ALA A 221 8.29 -17.53 -1.64
C ALA A 221 6.77 -17.75 -1.64
N THR A 222 6.22 -18.15 -0.50
CA THR A 222 4.78 -18.40 -0.36
C THR A 222 3.99 -17.10 -0.39
N VAL A 223 4.54 -16.04 0.21
CA VAL A 223 3.88 -14.74 0.33
C VAL A 223 4.79 -13.63 -0.21
N GLY A 224 4.25 -12.79 -1.08
CA GLY A 224 4.88 -11.56 -1.54
C GLY A 224 4.04 -10.35 -1.14
N MET A 225 4.65 -9.33 -0.56
CA MET A 225 3.95 -8.11 -0.15
C MET A 225 4.66 -6.86 -0.68
N GLY A 226 3.90 -6.02 -1.39
CA GLY A 226 4.36 -4.69 -1.78
C GLY A 226 4.34 -3.74 -0.58
N ILE A 227 5.52 -3.31 -0.13
CA ILE A 227 5.65 -2.42 1.04
C ILE A 227 6.06 -0.99 0.68
N GLY A 228 6.42 -0.74 -0.57
CA GLY A 228 6.77 0.59 -1.08
C GLY A 228 7.77 1.30 -0.19
N GLY A 229 7.47 2.56 0.09
CA GLY A 229 8.31 3.38 0.96
C GLY A 229 8.28 3.00 2.46
N SER A 230 7.58 1.92 2.87
CA SER A 230 7.75 1.40 4.22
C SER A 230 9.16 0.86 4.45
N MET A 231 9.87 0.45 3.39
CA MET A 231 11.28 0.07 3.47
C MET A 231 12.16 1.18 4.05
N ASP A 232 11.93 2.44 3.63
CA ASP A 232 12.69 3.59 4.15
C ASP A 232 12.38 3.87 5.64
N VAL A 233 11.13 3.58 6.07
CA VAL A 233 10.74 3.70 7.49
C VAL A 233 11.35 2.57 8.31
N LEU A 234 11.31 1.34 7.81
CA LEU A 234 11.89 0.17 8.49
C LEU A 234 13.41 0.26 8.63
N SER A 235 14.08 0.87 7.66
CA SER A 235 15.53 1.13 7.72
C SER A 235 15.92 2.27 8.67
N GLY A 236 14.94 3.05 9.15
CA GLY A 236 15.20 4.26 9.94
C GLY A 236 15.66 5.46 9.11
N LYS A 237 15.72 5.36 7.77
CA LYS A 237 16.02 6.48 6.87
C LYS A 237 14.95 7.58 6.96
N LEU A 238 13.70 7.19 7.13
CA LEU A 238 12.57 8.08 7.34
C LEU A 238 11.91 7.83 8.70
N THR A 239 11.53 8.92 9.35
CA THR A 239 10.76 8.83 10.59
C THR A 239 9.28 8.66 10.26
N ARG A 240 8.63 7.69 10.89
CA ARG A 240 7.19 7.54 10.80
C ARG A 240 6.48 8.76 11.38
N ALA A 241 5.37 9.16 10.79
CA ALA A 241 4.57 10.28 11.27
C ALA A 241 4.19 10.09 12.76
N PRO A 242 4.19 11.15 13.59
CA PRO A 242 3.68 11.09 14.95
C PRO A 242 2.26 10.55 15.01
N LYS A 243 1.88 9.90 16.12
CA LYS A 243 0.56 9.23 16.28
C LYS A 243 -0.63 10.16 15.99
N ILE A 244 -0.50 11.46 16.27
CA ILE A 244 -1.55 12.43 15.98
C ILE A 244 -1.80 12.54 14.46
N TRP A 245 -0.74 12.62 13.65
CA TRP A 245 -0.85 12.67 12.19
C TRP A 245 -1.44 11.37 11.60
N GLN A 246 -1.09 10.23 12.22
CA GLN A 246 -1.65 8.93 11.84
C GLN A 246 -3.15 8.86 12.15
N LYS A 247 -3.58 9.32 13.35
CA LYS A 247 -4.99 9.34 13.78
C LYS A 247 -5.87 10.22 12.91
N ILE A 248 -5.38 11.39 12.49
CA ILE A 248 -6.13 12.30 11.61
C ILE A 248 -6.00 11.95 10.12
N GLY A 249 -5.29 10.87 9.78
CA GLY A 249 -5.14 10.43 8.40
C GLY A 249 -4.21 11.27 7.54
N MET A 250 -3.37 12.13 8.15
CA MET A 250 -2.45 13.08 7.49
C MET A 250 -1.01 12.57 7.40
N GLU A 251 -0.78 11.28 7.58
CA GLU A 251 0.54 10.63 7.47
C GLU A 251 1.19 10.90 6.09
N TRP A 252 0.38 10.93 5.02
CA TRP A 252 0.83 11.25 3.68
C TRP A 252 1.44 12.66 3.56
N LEU A 253 0.89 13.66 4.28
CA LEU A 253 1.39 15.03 4.27
C LEU A 253 2.71 15.10 5.05
N TYR A 254 2.78 14.47 6.22
CA TYR A 254 4.02 14.38 7.00
C TYR A 254 5.16 13.76 6.18
N ARG A 255 4.89 12.69 5.44
CA ARG A 255 5.87 12.08 4.52
C ARG A 255 6.26 13.01 3.38
N THR A 256 5.38 13.86 2.90
CA THR A 256 5.71 14.82 1.84
C THR A 256 6.60 15.93 2.36
N ILE A 257 6.46 16.33 3.62
CA ILE A 257 7.37 17.29 4.25
C ILE A 257 8.78 16.70 4.34
N GLN A 258 8.93 15.40 4.68
CA GLN A 258 10.22 14.73 4.70
C GLN A 258 10.79 14.47 3.30
N GLU A 259 9.92 14.23 2.32
CA GLU A 259 10.26 13.89 0.94
C GLU A 259 9.57 14.86 -0.04
N PRO A 260 10.06 16.10 -0.24
CA PRO A 260 9.37 17.14 -1.03
C PRO A 260 9.04 16.73 -2.47
N TRP A 261 9.84 15.86 -3.11
CA TRP A 261 9.57 15.38 -4.47
C TRP A 261 8.25 14.59 -4.59
N ARG A 262 7.66 14.15 -3.47
CA ARG A 262 6.34 13.48 -3.44
C ARG A 262 5.17 14.41 -3.77
N TRP A 263 5.38 15.74 -3.82
CA TRP A 263 4.33 16.68 -4.20
C TRP A 263 3.68 16.30 -5.54
N ARG A 264 4.47 15.80 -6.51
CA ARG A 264 3.97 15.35 -7.81
C ARG A 264 2.95 14.21 -7.70
N ARG A 265 3.10 13.37 -6.69
CA ARG A 265 2.17 12.28 -6.38
C ARG A 265 0.91 12.85 -5.75
N ILE A 266 1.05 13.76 -4.78
CA ILE A 266 -0.07 14.37 -4.03
C ILE A 266 -0.91 15.27 -4.93
N ALA A 267 -0.34 15.95 -5.91
CA ALA A 267 -1.06 16.76 -6.89
C ALA A 267 -2.20 16.01 -7.61
N LYS A 268 -2.23 14.69 -7.52
CA LYS A 268 -3.32 13.85 -8.06
C LYS A 268 -4.47 13.62 -7.05
N LEU A 269 -4.31 13.98 -5.78
CA LEU A 269 -5.38 13.78 -4.77
C LEU A 269 -6.65 14.58 -5.06
N PRO A 270 -6.60 15.84 -5.55
CA PRO A 270 -7.81 16.55 -5.97
C PRO A 270 -8.60 15.80 -7.04
N LEU A 271 -7.91 15.18 -7.99
CA LEU A 271 -8.55 14.36 -9.03
C LEU A 271 -9.20 13.11 -8.43
N PHE A 272 -8.57 12.48 -7.42
CA PHE A 272 -9.18 11.37 -6.68
C PHE A 272 -10.48 11.83 -6.01
N VAL A 273 -10.46 12.95 -5.28
CA VAL A 273 -11.65 13.50 -4.60
C VAL A 273 -12.75 13.82 -5.61
N PHE A 274 -12.40 14.44 -6.75
CA PHE A 274 -13.35 14.75 -7.82
C PHE A 274 -14.07 13.48 -8.32
N TYR A 275 -13.33 12.42 -8.62
CA TYR A 275 -13.95 11.17 -9.07
C TYR A 275 -14.77 10.47 -7.98
N VAL A 276 -14.34 10.53 -6.71
CA VAL A 276 -15.16 10.03 -5.60
C VAL A 276 -16.49 10.76 -5.52
N MET A 277 -16.49 12.09 -5.68
CA MET A 277 -17.72 12.88 -5.69
C MET A 277 -18.63 12.51 -6.85
N LEU A 278 -18.08 12.29 -8.07
CA LEU A 278 -18.86 11.80 -9.20
C LEU A 278 -19.50 10.43 -8.92
N THR A 279 -18.73 9.52 -8.26
CA THR A 279 -19.25 8.19 -7.90
C THR A 279 -20.37 8.31 -6.87
N VAL A 280 -20.22 9.14 -5.85
CA VAL A 280 -21.25 9.39 -4.81
C VAL A 280 -22.52 9.98 -5.43
N LEU A 281 -22.39 10.85 -6.43
CA LEU A 281 -23.50 11.46 -7.14
C LEU A 281 -24.08 10.57 -8.27
N HIS A 282 -23.56 9.36 -8.43
CA HIS A 282 -23.92 8.44 -9.52
C HIS A 282 -23.68 9.01 -10.95
N LEU A 283 -22.77 9.97 -11.07
CA LEU A 283 -22.38 10.60 -12.33
C LEU A 283 -21.08 10.00 -12.90
N ASP A 284 -20.47 9.06 -12.16
CA ASP A 284 -19.27 8.37 -12.61
C ASP A 284 -19.65 7.27 -13.61
N GLY A 285 -19.34 7.49 -14.88
CA GLY A 285 -19.54 6.48 -15.95
C GLY A 285 -18.62 5.26 -15.83
N TYR A 286 -17.90 5.09 -14.72
CA TYR A 286 -17.03 3.93 -14.53
C TYR A 286 -17.88 2.66 -14.41
N ARG A 287 -17.65 1.74 -15.35
CA ARG A 287 -18.21 0.39 -15.29
C ARG A 287 -17.11 -0.59 -14.97
N ASP A 288 -17.38 -1.48 -14.05
CA ASP A 288 -16.51 -2.59 -13.72
C ASP A 288 -16.83 -3.72 -14.72
N ASP A 289 -16.18 -3.67 -15.90
CA ASP A 289 -16.53 -4.48 -17.09
C ASP A 289 -16.25 -6.00 -16.93
N GLU A 290 -15.74 -6.45 -15.79
CA GLU A 290 -15.54 -7.88 -15.55
C GLU A 290 -16.49 -8.41 -14.48
N PRO A 291 -17.32 -9.43 -14.80
CA PRO A 291 -18.12 -10.13 -13.81
C PRO A 291 -17.22 -10.80 -12.77
N MET A 292 -17.61 -10.69 -11.50
CA MET A 292 -16.95 -11.37 -10.41
C MET A 292 -17.10 -12.87 -10.57
N THR A 293 -16.08 -13.54 -11.10
CA THR A 293 -16.00 -14.99 -10.90
C THR A 293 -15.68 -15.22 -9.43
N GLY A 294 -16.71 -15.61 -8.67
CA GLY A 294 -16.55 -16.07 -7.30
C GLY A 294 -15.62 -17.28 -7.28
N LYS A 295 -14.59 -17.21 -6.45
CA LYS A 295 -13.90 -18.38 -5.91
C LYS A 295 -13.84 -18.24 -4.41
#